data_1b7bee2eb64eb7ade766f3a63b013e34
#
_entry.id   1b7bee2eb64eb7ade766f3a63b013e34
#
_cell.length_a   1.000
_cell.length_b   1.000
_cell.length_c   1.000
_cell.angle_alpha   90.00
_cell.angle_beta   90.00
_cell.angle_gamma   90.00
#
_symmetry.space_group_name_H-M   'P 1'
#
loop_
_entity.id
_entity.type
_entity.pdbx_description
1 polymer ?
#
loop_
_entity_poly.entity_id
_entity_poly.type
_entity_poly.pdbx_seq_one_letter_code
_entity_poly.pdbx_strand_id
1 'polypeptide(L)'
;PKFFNNAATPNMQVAEWFGVRGKGSIHHSEACCTGYVGLEQAVNDVASGAHEIVLSGCVEMACGLPVPGKPAHLRKKITTDDVTPDLEAIMDRAYTRALGGGHIGQDDWMDLYKNEYGLTDSQVDEVLNTMSYHGRRAAVLNPLAMYRTPFEEIAKELGFDDPMEYLRSPFNPKTTQYLRVTGNAPSADGSACVIVCPTEMAHQFKQKPIEVLGVGTSCLELMRPHNEMEITRESGRQVYEATGLRPEDIDLLLVNDFVLSSQLLAAEELGYLPKGEGWKWVLEGRTAFDGDRPINPHGGRTSYGHAYGASGMADI
;
A
#
# COMPACT_ATOMS: atom_id res chain seq x y z
N PRO A 1 13.48 23.90 -8.65
CA PRO A 1 13.43 22.76 -7.79
C PRO A 1 13.89 21.48 -8.45
N LYS A 2 15.20 21.34 -8.59
CA LYS A 2 15.86 20.05 -8.87
C LYS A 2 16.31 19.38 -7.56
N PHE A 3 15.70 19.80 -6.42
CA PHE A 3 16.29 19.57 -5.11
C PHE A 3 16.26 18.11 -4.66
N PHE A 4 15.30 17.31 -5.08
CA PHE A 4 15.19 15.93 -4.58
C PHE A 4 15.63 14.86 -5.58
N ASN A 5 15.62 15.14 -6.86
CA ASN A 5 15.85 14.10 -7.88
C ASN A 5 17.30 13.72 -8.15
N ASN A 6 18.29 14.47 -7.62
CA ASN A 6 19.71 14.18 -7.84
C ASN A 6 20.55 14.41 -6.57
N ALA A 7 19.92 14.45 -5.40
CA ALA A 7 20.67 14.58 -4.15
C ALA A 7 21.15 13.19 -3.73
N ALA A 8 22.45 13.02 -3.63
CA ALA A 8 23.06 11.81 -3.06
C ALA A 8 22.65 11.59 -1.58
N THR A 9 22.19 12.65 -0.91
CA THR A 9 21.81 12.65 0.50
C THR A 9 20.56 13.50 0.73
N PRO A 10 19.37 13.09 0.26
CA PRO A 10 18.14 13.87 0.39
C PRO A 10 17.74 14.10 1.86
N ASN A 11 18.02 13.15 2.74
CA ASN A 11 17.84 13.25 4.18
C ASN A 11 18.53 14.47 4.80
N MET A 12 19.74 14.81 4.38
CA MET A 12 20.47 15.99 4.90
C MET A 12 19.76 17.29 4.53
N GLN A 13 19.22 17.37 3.32
CA GLN A 13 18.46 18.55 2.86
C GLN A 13 17.17 18.69 3.64
N VAL A 14 16.44 17.59 3.84
CA VAL A 14 15.22 17.56 4.66
C VAL A 14 15.53 17.98 6.08
N ALA A 15 16.58 17.43 6.70
CA ALA A 15 17.01 17.78 8.07
C ALA A 15 17.36 19.28 8.18
N GLU A 16 18.01 19.87 7.18
CA GLU A 16 18.28 21.30 7.16
C GLU A 16 17.00 22.14 7.09
N TRP A 17 16.03 21.74 6.28
CA TRP A 17 14.75 22.42 6.14
C TRP A 17 13.94 22.38 7.44
N PHE A 18 13.95 21.25 8.13
CA PHE A 18 13.30 21.11 9.45
C PHE A 18 14.12 21.75 10.60
N GLY A 19 15.31 22.29 10.32
CA GLY A 19 16.16 22.89 11.35
C GLY A 19 16.79 21.88 12.30
N VAL A 20 16.84 20.59 11.95
CA VAL A 20 17.37 19.49 12.80
C VAL A 20 18.90 19.38 12.61
N ARG A 21 19.60 20.48 12.84
CA ARG A 21 21.06 20.52 12.65
C ARG A 21 21.78 19.75 13.77
N GLY A 22 22.87 19.06 13.40
CA GLY A 22 23.73 18.35 14.33
C GLY A 22 23.13 17.04 14.86
N LYS A 23 22.06 16.53 14.25
CA LYS A 23 21.46 15.24 14.56
C LYS A 23 21.80 14.21 13.47
N GLY A 24 21.78 12.92 13.83
CA GLY A 24 21.87 11.82 12.87
C GLY A 24 20.72 11.86 11.88
N SER A 25 20.97 11.45 10.64
CA SER A 25 19.94 11.35 9.62
C SER A 25 20.28 10.21 8.67
N ILE A 26 19.30 9.34 8.41
CA ILE A 26 19.42 8.17 7.54
C ILE A 26 18.36 8.27 6.44
N HIS A 27 18.67 7.73 5.27
CA HIS A 27 17.76 7.62 4.14
C HIS A 27 17.54 6.15 3.80
N HIS A 28 16.27 5.77 3.67
CA HIS A 28 15.84 4.45 3.22
C HIS A 28 15.07 4.57 1.91
N SER A 29 15.13 3.51 1.09
CA SER A 29 14.34 3.41 -0.15
C SER A 29 14.04 1.95 -0.44
N GLU A 30 12.83 1.52 -0.06
CA GLU A 30 12.34 0.13 -0.18
C GLU A 30 10.99 0.13 -0.93
N ALA A 31 10.90 0.88 -2.01
CA ALA A 31 9.69 1.03 -2.80
C ALA A 31 8.46 1.33 -1.91
N CYS A 32 7.35 0.61 -2.08
CA CYS A 32 6.12 0.83 -1.30
C CYS A 32 6.29 0.52 0.20
N CYS A 33 7.31 -0.25 0.60
CA CYS A 33 7.60 -0.59 1.99
C CYS A 33 8.43 0.46 2.73
N THR A 34 8.93 1.50 2.06
CA THR A 34 9.83 2.51 2.63
C THR A 34 9.31 3.09 3.96
N GLY A 35 8.02 3.42 4.05
CA GLY A 35 7.42 3.97 5.26
C GLY A 35 7.44 3.01 6.44
N TYR A 36 7.15 1.74 6.20
CA TYR A 36 7.17 0.71 7.25
C TYR A 36 8.59 0.40 7.72
N VAL A 37 9.55 0.31 6.79
CA VAL A 37 10.99 0.13 7.13
C VAL A 37 11.50 1.33 7.92
N GLY A 38 11.07 2.55 7.56
CA GLY A 38 11.41 3.76 8.32
C GLY A 38 10.84 3.76 9.74
N LEU A 39 9.63 3.22 9.94
CA LEU A 39 9.07 3.03 11.29
C LEU A 39 9.86 1.97 12.07
N GLU A 40 10.11 0.81 11.48
CA GLU A 40 10.88 -0.27 12.12
C GLU A 40 12.24 0.22 12.59
N GLN A 41 12.97 0.95 11.74
CA GLN A 41 14.26 1.53 12.12
C GLN A 41 14.10 2.51 13.27
N ALA A 42 13.11 3.38 13.24
CA ALA A 42 12.86 4.33 14.32
C ALA A 42 12.53 3.64 15.66
N VAL A 43 11.74 2.57 15.61
CA VAL A 43 11.42 1.74 16.79
C VAL A 43 12.68 1.09 17.34
N ASN A 44 13.52 0.49 16.48
CA ASN A 44 14.76 -0.16 16.89
C ASN A 44 15.76 0.84 17.49
N ASP A 45 15.88 2.04 16.94
CA ASP A 45 16.74 3.11 17.45
C ASP A 45 16.31 3.56 18.84
N VAL A 46 15.01 3.69 19.08
CA VAL A 46 14.46 4.06 20.41
C VAL A 46 14.60 2.89 21.38
N ALA A 47 14.21 1.67 20.99
CA ALA A 47 14.26 0.48 21.85
C ALA A 47 15.69 0.11 22.27
N SER A 48 16.68 0.33 21.42
CA SER A 48 18.10 0.11 21.75
C SER A 48 18.71 1.19 22.66
N GLY A 49 18.00 2.32 22.86
CA GLY A 49 18.52 3.48 23.57
C GLY A 49 19.53 4.32 22.78
N ALA A 50 19.69 4.06 21.48
CA ALA A 50 20.55 4.86 20.61
C ALA A 50 20.02 6.31 20.49
N HIS A 51 18.72 6.46 20.49
CA HIS A 51 18.03 7.75 20.43
C HIS A 51 16.79 7.74 21.35
N GLU A 52 16.52 8.87 22.01
CA GLU A 52 15.30 9.01 22.84
C GLU A 52 14.07 9.38 21.99
N ILE A 53 14.27 10.15 20.91
CA ILE A 53 13.20 10.59 20.02
C ILE A 53 13.71 10.49 18.60
N VAL A 54 12.92 9.84 17.74
CA VAL A 54 13.22 9.69 16.30
C VAL A 54 12.03 10.25 15.51
N LEU A 55 12.32 11.13 14.54
CA LEU A 55 11.37 11.56 13.53
C LEU A 55 11.57 10.65 12.30
N SER A 56 10.57 9.85 11.97
CA SER A 56 10.53 9.06 10.74
C SER A 56 9.52 9.65 9.78
N GLY A 57 9.91 9.85 8.52
CA GLY A 57 9.03 10.44 7.53
C GLY A 57 9.32 9.92 6.13
N CYS A 58 8.29 9.89 5.32
CA CYS A 58 8.37 9.51 3.93
C CYS A 58 7.68 10.54 3.04
N VAL A 59 8.27 10.80 1.89
CA VAL A 59 7.72 11.72 0.88
C VAL A 59 7.89 11.11 -0.50
N GLU A 60 6.83 11.15 -1.28
CA GLU A 60 6.81 10.65 -2.65
C GLU A 60 6.21 11.69 -3.59
N MET A 61 6.78 11.78 -4.77
CA MET A 61 6.28 12.59 -5.88
C MET A 61 6.10 11.69 -7.10
N ALA A 62 5.07 10.86 -7.04
CA ALA A 62 4.82 9.79 -8.01
C ALA A 62 4.09 10.28 -9.28
N CYS A 63 3.38 11.40 -9.21
CA CYS A 63 2.60 11.93 -10.34
C CYS A 63 3.45 12.73 -11.36
N GLY A 64 4.77 12.73 -11.18
CA GLY A 64 5.71 13.40 -12.05
C GLY A 64 6.18 14.77 -11.53
N LEU A 65 7.24 15.26 -12.15
CA LEU A 65 7.89 16.50 -11.76
C LEU A 65 7.07 17.72 -12.19
N PRO A 66 7.00 18.77 -11.33
CA PRO A 66 6.49 20.06 -11.75
C PRO A 66 7.31 20.59 -12.93
N VAL A 67 6.64 20.99 -14.00
CA VAL A 67 7.25 21.70 -15.11
C VAL A 67 7.17 23.20 -14.80
N PRO A 68 8.30 23.93 -14.68
CA PRO A 68 8.26 25.35 -14.40
C PRO A 68 7.35 26.10 -15.37
N GLY A 69 6.47 26.96 -14.86
CA GLY A 69 5.53 27.74 -15.65
C GLY A 69 4.35 26.96 -16.24
N LYS A 70 4.17 25.71 -15.88
CA LYS A 70 3.03 24.89 -16.29
C LYS A 70 2.11 24.57 -15.11
N PRO A 71 0.78 24.48 -15.34
CA PRO A 71 -0.16 24.00 -14.33
C PRO A 71 0.18 22.60 -13.81
N ALA A 72 -0.25 22.26 -12.60
CA ALA A 72 0.07 20.99 -11.95
C ALA A 72 -0.35 19.75 -12.77
N HIS A 73 -1.47 19.85 -13.51
CA HIS A 73 -1.94 18.75 -14.37
C HIS A 73 -1.07 18.51 -15.63
N LEU A 74 -0.13 19.41 -15.91
CA LEU A 74 0.84 19.26 -17.00
C LEU A 74 2.24 18.89 -16.48
N ARG A 75 2.30 18.23 -15.34
CA ARG A 75 3.55 17.68 -14.82
C ARG A 75 4.14 16.70 -15.83
N LYS A 76 5.47 16.76 -15.99
CA LYS A 76 6.17 15.76 -16.79
C LYS A 76 6.08 14.43 -16.05
N LYS A 77 5.42 13.44 -16.65
CA LYS A 77 5.44 12.08 -16.14
C LYS A 77 6.88 11.57 -16.22
N ILE A 78 7.39 11.01 -15.13
CA ILE A 78 8.68 10.31 -15.14
C ILE A 78 8.46 9.05 -15.97
N THR A 79 9.18 8.92 -17.06
CA THR A 79 9.15 7.75 -17.93
C THR A 79 10.46 6.98 -17.78
N THR A 80 10.49 5.75 -18.26
CA THR A 80 11.71 4.94 -18.33
C THR A 80 12.85 5.64 -19.07
N ASP A 81 12.53 6.54 -20.02
CA ASP A 81 13.52 7.34 -20.76
C ASP A 81 14.23 8.40 -19.89
N ASP A 82 13.65 8.75 -18.75
CA ASP A 82 14.26 9.67 -17.77
C ASP A 82 15.19 8.94 -16.78
N VAL A 83 15.18 7.60 -16.80
CA VAL A 83 16.04 6.71 -16.03
C VAL A 83 17.26 6.43 -16.89
N THR A 84 18.45 6.52 -16.32
CA THR A 84 19.69 6.31 -17.08
C THR A 84 19.72 4.89 -17.68
N PRO A 85 20.29 4.68 -18.89
CA PRO A 85 20.40 3.38 -19.53
C PRO A 85 21.03 2.27 -18.66
N ASP A 86 21.86 2.66 -17.70
CA ASP A 86 22.46 1.72 -16.73
C ASP A 86 21.45 1.11 -15.77
N LEU A 87 20.36 1.77 -15.46
CA LEU A 87 19.27 1.22 -14.64
C LEU A 87 18.41 0.22 -15.42
N GLU A 88 18.23 0.42 -16.73
CA GLU A 88 17.58 -0.59 -17.59
C GLU A 88 18.42 -1.86 -17.73
N ALA A 89 19.75 -1.74 -17.72
CA ALA A 89 20.66 -2.88 -17.75
C ALA A 89 20.69 -3.64 -16.41
N ILE A 90 20.50 -2.93 -15.29
CA ILE A 90 20.45 -3.50 -13.93
C ILE A 90 19.07 -4.10 -13.63
N MET A 91 18.02 -3.52 -14.17
CA MET A 91 16.68 -4.12 -14.16
C MET A 91 16.62 -5.19 -15.27
N ASP A 92 17.29 -6.31 -15.03
CA ASP A 92 17.23 -7.46 -15.91
C ASP A 92 15.78 -7.70 -16.35
N ARG A 93 15.60 -7.98 -17.64
CA ARG A 93 14.30 -8.35 -18.21
C ARG A 93 13.65 -9.52 -17.45
N ALA A 94 14.45 -10.38 -16.82
CA ALA A 94 14.00 -11.42 -15.92
C ALA A 94 13.39 -10.85 -14.61
N TYR A 95 14.00 -9.81 -14.03
CA TYR A 95 13.47 -9.13 -12.84
C TYR A 95 12.17 -8.40 -13.15
N THR A 96 12.11 -7.70 -14.29
CA THR A 96 10.87 -7.06 -14.76
C THR A 96 9.78 -8.08 -15.08
N ARG A 97 10.15 -9.28 -15.55
CA ARG A 97 9.20 -10.39 -15.75
C ARG A 97 8.80 -11.06 -14.42
N ALA A 98 9.74 -11.26 -13.50
CA ALA A 98 9.47 -11.88 -12.21
C ALA A 98 8.62 -10.95 -11.30
N LEU A 99 8.82 -9.63 -11.40
CA LEU A 99 7.97 -8.62 -10.75
C LEU A 99 6.76 -8.23 -11.61
N GLY A 100 6.63 -8.85 -12.80
CA GLY A 100 5.47 -8.75 -13.66
C GLY A 100 5.12 -7.36 -14.13
N GLY A 101 6.11 -6.50 -14.44
CA GLY A 101 5.80 -5.17 -14.98
C GLY A 101 4.66 -4.47 -14.22
N GLY A 102 4.65 -4.55 -12.91
CA GLY A 102 3.64 -4.00 -12.01
C GLY A 102 2.31 -4.78 -11.95
N HIS A 103 1.64 -5.04 -13.04
CA HIS A 103 0.28 -5.61 -13.00
C HIS A 103 0.19 -7.06 -13.51
N ILE A 104 1.05 -7.47 -14.41
CA ILE A 104 0.98 -8.79 -15.05
C ILE A 104 1.28 -9.93 -14.07
N GLY A 105 2.28 -9.78 -13.20
CA GLY A 105 2.58 -10.77 -12.15
C GLY A 105 1.48 -10.94 -11.10
N GLN A 106 0.59 -9.96 -10.98
CA GLN A 106 -0.55 -10.02 -10.07
C GLN A 106 -1.68 -10.90 -10.61
N ASP A 107 -1.78 -11.01 -11.95
CA ASP A 107 -2.69 -11.96 -12.58
C ASP A 107 -2.19 -13.40 -12.39
N ASP A 108 -0.87 -13.63 -12.44
CA ASP A 108 -0.30 -14.96 -12.16
C ASP A 108 -0.64 -15.44 -10.75
N TRP A 109 -0.56 -14.56 -9.75
CA TRP A 109 -0.98 -14.89 -8.39
C TRP A 109 -2.48 -15.21 -8.31
N MET A 110 -3.30 -14.42 -8.98
CA MET A 110 -4.74 -14.64 -8.98
C MET A 110 -5.14 -15.90 -9.74
N ASP A 111 -4.41 -16.23 -10.82
CA ASP A 111 -4.61 -17.46 -11.58
C ASP A 111 -4.24 -18.70 -10.76
N LEU A 112 -3.12 -18.67 -10.05
CA LEU A 112 -2.71 -19.73 -9.14
C LEU A 112 -3.73 -19.91 -8.01
N TYR A 113 -4.15 -18.82 -7.35
CA TYR A 113 -5.16 -18.83 -6.29
C TYR A 113 -6.49 -19.41 -6.79
N LYS A 114 -6.96 -18.93 -7.93
CA LYS A 114 -8.18 -19.41 -8.58
C LYS A 114 -8.13 -20.92 -8.84
N ASN A 115 -7.02 -21.41 -9.40
CA ASN A 115 -6.85 -22.82 -9.74
C ASN A 115 -6.74 -23.70 -8.48
N GLU A 116 -6.04 -23.24 -7.45
CA GLU A 116 -5.88 -23.99 -6.19
C GLU A 116 -7.20 -24.15 -5.46
N TYR A 117 -8.00 -23.08 -5.38
CA TYR A 117 -9.25 -23.09 -4.61
C TYR A 117 -10.50 -23.31 -5.48
N GLY A 118 -10.33 -23.57 -6.77
CA GLY A 118 -11.40 -23.96 -7.68
C GLY A 118 -12.41 -22.86 -8.01
N LEU A 119 -11.97 -21.57 -8.02
CA LEU A 119 -12.84 -20.47 -8.41
C LEU A 119 -13.02 -20.42 -9.94
N THR A 120 -14.18 -19.93 -10.36
CA THR A 120 -14.42 -19.54 -11.76
C THR A 120 -13.95 -18.12 -12.02
N ASP A 121 -13.72 -17.76 -13.29
CA ASP A 121 -13.38 -16.38 -13.68
C ASP A 121 -14.47 -15.38 -13.22
N SER A 122 -15.72 -15.79 -13.26
CA SER A 122 -16.85 -14.96 -12.78
C SER A 122 -16.79 -14.70 -11.28
N GLN A 123 -16.39 -15.70 -10.47
CA GLN A 123 -16.22 -15.51 -9.04
C GLN A 123 -15.03 -14.59 -8.72
N VAL A 124 -13.92 -14.72 -9.44
CA VAL A 124 -12.78 -13.82 -9.32
C VAL A 124 -13.19 -12.38 -9.66
N ASP A 125 -13.87 -12.17 -10.79
CA ASP A 125 -14.35 -10.84 -11.20
C ASP A 125 -15.31 -10.25 -10.14
N GLU A 126 -16.21 -11.06 -9.59
CA GLU A 126 -17.13 -10.63 -8.53
C GLU A 126 -16.42 -10.22 -7.25
N VAL A 127 -15.47 -11.02 -6.79
CA VAL A 127 -14.67 -10.73 -5.58
C VAL A 127 -13.91 -9.42 -5.74
N LEU A 128 -13.17 -9.24 -6.84
CA LEU A 128 -12.38 -8.04 -7.08
C LEU A 128 -13.26 -6.78 -7.22
N ASN A 129 -14.42 -6.88 -7.89
CA ASN A 129 -15.37 -5.78 -7.97
C ASN A 129 -15.99 -5.45 -6.61
N THR A 130 -16.31 -6.45 -5.80
CA THR A 130 -16.81 -6.25 -4.43
C THR A 130 -15.77 -5.56 -3.55
N MET A 131 -14.50 -5.97 -3.62
CA MET A 131 -13.41 -5.29 -2.91
C MET A 131 -13.25 -3.84 -3.34
N SER A 132 -13.31 -3.57 -4.66
CA SER A 132 -13.30 -2.21 -5.19
C SER A 132 -14.45 -1.37 -4.64
N TYR A 133 -15.65 -1.95 -4.58
CA TYR A 133 -16.85 -1.31 -4.04
C TYR A 133 -16.67 -0.97 -2.54
N HIS A 134 -16.20 -1.93 -1.74
CA HIS A 134 -15.94 -1.72 -0.31
C HIS A 134 -14.91 -0.61 -0.08
N GLY A 135 -13.80 -0.62 -0.81
CA GLY A 135 -12.77 0.40 -0.72
C GLY A 135 -13.31 1.80 -1.07
N ARG A 136 -14.14 1.93 -2.12
CA ARG A 136 -14.74 3.20 -2.49
C ARG A 136 -15.73 3.70 -1.43
N ARG A 137 -16.58 2.84 -0.86
CA ARG A 137 -17.49 3.20 0.24
C ARG A 137 -16.71 3.78 1.43
N ALA A 138 -15.60 3.16 1.80
CA ALA A 138 -14.73 3.65 2.87
C ALA A 138 -14.08 5.02 2.52
N ALA A 139 -13.57 5.15 1.28
CA ALA A 139 -12.92 6.37 0.81
C ALA A 139 -13.84 7.58 0.76
N VAL A 140 -15.14 7.40 0.51
CA VAL A 140 -16.13 8.49 0.57
C VAL A 140 -16.13 9.18 1.94
N LEU A 141 -15.89 8.43 3.00
CA LEU A 141 -15.85 8.93 4.37
C LEU A 141 -14.49 9.55 4.75
N ASN A 142 -13.45 9.29 3.96
CA ASN A 142 -12.10 9.77 4.23
C ASN A 142 -11.83 11.12 3.50
N PRO A 143 -11.67 12.24 4.23
CA PRO A 143 -11.42 13.54 3.60
C PRO A 143 -10.10 13.63 2.84
N LEU A 144 -9.15 12.72 3.11
CA LEU A 144 -7.85 12.67 2.46
C LEU A 144 -7.83 11.75 1.23
N ALA A 145 -8.90 10.99 0.98
CA ALA A 145 -8.95 10.07 -0.15
C ALA A 145 -9.02 10.82 -1.49
N MET A 146 -8.28 10.27 -2.47
CA MET A 146 -8.20 10.82 -3.82
C MET A 146 -9.50 10.64 -4.60
N TYR A 147 -10.16 9.49 -4.44
CA TYR A 147 -11.42 9.16 -5.10
C TYR A 147 -12.55 9.04 -4.09
N ARG A 148 -13.36 10.09 -4.00
CA ARG A 148 -14.44 10.22 -3.01
C ARG A 148 -15.85 10.21 -3.62
N THR A 149 -15.98 10.19 -4.94
CA THR A 149 -17.28 10.06 -5.60
C THR A 149 -17.78 8.62 -5.43
N PRO A 150 -18.97 8.41 -4.83
CA PRO A 150 -19.54 7.07 -4.68
C PRO A 150 -19.74 6.37 -6.03
N PHE A 151 -19.60 5.07 -6.08
CA PHE A 151 -19.89 4.33 -7.32
C PHE A 151 -21.37 4.38 -7.69
N GLU A 152 -22.28 4.59 -6.74
CA GLU A 152 -23.70 4.84 -6.98
C GLU A 152 -23.95 6.08 -7.83
N GLU A 153 -23.19 7.15 -7.56
CA GLU A 153 -23.28 8.40 -8.33
C GLU A 153 -22.72 8.21 -9.73
N ILE A 154 -21.54 7.60 -9.86
CA ILE A 154 -20.91 7.30 -11.16
C ILE A 154 -21.79 6.38 -12.00
N ALA A 155 -22.33 5.34 -11.39
CA ALA A 155 -23.23 4.39 -12.06
C ALA A 155 -24.45 5.11 -12.63
N LYS A 156 -25.12 5.94 -11.81
CA LYS A 156 -26.28 6.71 -12.20
C LYS A 156 -25.99 7.68 -13.34
N GLU A 157 -24.85 8.38 -13.31
CA GLU A 157 -24.43 9.28 -14.40
C GLU A 157 -24.23 8.53 -15.72
N LEU A 158 -23.83 7.26 -15.66
CA LEU A 158 -23.62 6.40 -16.83
C LEU A 158 -24.85 5.57 -17.20
N GLY A 159 -25.97 5.74 -16.50
CA GLY A 159 -27.23 5.08 -16.79
C GLY A 159 -27.40 3.68 -16.22
N PHE A 160 -26.67 3.36 -15.17
CA PHE A 160 -26.81 2.10 -14.40
C PHE A 160 -27.57 2.37 -13.10
N ASP A 161 -28.48 1.46 -12.75
CA ASP A 161 -29.22 1.53 -11.48
C ASP A 161 -28.42 0.89 -10.32
N ASP A 162 -27.55 -0.08 -10.62
CA ASP A 162 -26.71 -0.79 -9.65
C ASP A 162 -25.23 -0.45 -9.88
N PRO A 163 -24.49 0.01 -8.85
CA PRO A 163 -23.05 0.25 -8.96
C PRO A 163 -22.25 -1.01 -9.34
N MET A 164 -22.73 -2.21 -8.99
CA MET A 164 -22.07 -3.44 -9.38
C MET A 164 -22.22 -3.75 -10.88
N GLU A 165 -23.31 -3.32 -11.51
CA GLU A 165 -23.44 -3.39 -12.97
C GLU A 165 -22.43 -2.48 -13.67
N TYR A 166 -22.27 -1.23 -13.18
CA TYR A 166 -21.21 -0.34 -13.66
C TYR A 166 -19.83 -0.97 -13.50
N LEU A 167 -19.50 -1.51 -12.33
CA LEU A 167 -18.21 -2.12 -12.07
C LEU A 167 -17.87 -3.29 -12.99
N ARG A 168 -18.87 -4.04 -13.43
CA ARG A 168 -18.71 -5.15 -14.40
C ARG A 168 -18.75 -4.68 -15.86
N SER A 169 -19.15 -3.44 -16.12
CA SER A 169 -19.39 -2.92 -17.47
C SER A 169 -18.10 -2.58 -18.23
N PRO A 170 -18.18 -2.33 -19.54
CA PRO A 170 -17.06 -1.79 -20.32
C PRO A 170 -16.60 -0.40 -19.91
N PHE A 171 -17.38 0.36 -19.13
CA PHE A 171 -16.97 1.66 -18.56
C PHE A 171 -15.94 1.52 -17.43
N ASN A 172 -15.80 0.32 -16.86
CA ASN A 172 -14.72 -0.08 -16.00
C ASN A 172 -13.92 -1.20 -16.68
N PRO A 173 -13.14 -0.89 -17.71
CA PRO A 173 -12.49 -1.90 -18.53
C PRO A 173 -11.46 -2.70 -17.75
N LYS A 174 -11.24 -3.95 -18.17
CA LYS A 174 -10.13 -4.76 -17.69
C LYS A 174 -8.80 -4.17 -18.18
N THR A 175 -7.87 -4.02 -17.26
CA THR A 175 -6.48 -3.59 -17.53
C THR A 175 -5.56 -4.79 -17.74
N THR A 176 -5.93 -5.92 -17.12
CA THR A 176 -5.26 -7.22 -17.24
C THR A 176 -6.34 -8.32 -17.38
N GLN A 177 -5.95 -9.59 -17.23
CA GLN A 177 -6.91 -10.70 -17.30
C GLN A 177 -7.98 -10.61 -16.20
N TYR A 178 -7.59 -10.28 -14.96
CA TYR A 178 -8.48 -10.26 -13.81
C TYR A 178 -8.80 -8.84 -13.30
N LEU A 179 -7.84 -7.92 -13.36
CA LEU A 179 -7.98 -6.59 -12.80
C LEU A 179 -8.70 -5.63 -13.74
N ARG A 180 -9.60 -4.82 -13.18
CA ARG A 180 -10.23 -3.67 -13.85
C ARG A 180 -9.57 -2.36 -13.42
N VAL A 181 -9.85 -1.26 -14.09
CA VAL A 181 -9.29 0.07 -13.74
C VAL A 181 -9.48 0.39 -12.27
N THR A 182 -10.68 0.15 -11.72
CA THR A 182 -10.99 0.43 -10.30
C THR A 182 -10.28 -0.50 -9.32
N GLY A 183 -9.70 -1.60 -9.79
CA GLY A 183 -8.92 -2.56 -9.01
C GLY A 183 -7.42 -2.24 -8.95
N ASN A 184 -7.00 -1.12 -9.55
CA ASN A 184 -5.60 -0.65 -9.56
C ASN A 184 -5.50 0.67 -8.82
N ALA A 185 -4.47 0.83 -8.01
CA ALA A 185 -4.22 2.07 -7.30
C ALA A 185 -3.74 3.18 -8.24
N PRO A 186 -4.33 4.40 -8.16
CA PRO A 186 -3.78 5.56 -8.85
C PRO A 186 -2.50 6.02 -8.15
N SER A 187 -1.49 6.39 -8.93
CA SER A 187 -0.33 7.08 -8.37
C SER A 187 -0.73 8.42 -7.77
N ALA A 188 -0.21 8.71 -6.59
CA ALA A 188 -0.43 9.97 -5.88
C ALA A 188 0.89 10.57 -5.41
N ASP A 189 0.90 11.88 -5.22
CA ASP A 189 1.94 12.56 -4.45
C ASP A 189 1.50 12.56 -2.98
N GLY A 190 2.43 12.37 -2.06
CA GLY A 190 2.10 12.37 -0.66
C GLY A 190 3.30 12.39 0.26
N SER A 191 3.04 12.77 1.51
CA SER A 191 4.02 12.71 2.59
C SER A 191 3.33 12.40 3.91
N ALA A 192 3.99 11.64 4.75
CA ALA A 192 3.58 11.37 6.11
C ALA A 192 4.80 11.26 7.01
N CYS A 193 4.63 11.56 8.30
CA CYS A 193 5.69 11.39 9.29
C CYS A 193 5.12 11.06 10.65
N VAL A 194 5.92 10.36 11.44
CA VAL A 194 5.62 9.99 12.82
C VAL A 194 6.79 10.35 13.73
N ILE A 195 6.51 10.60 15.00
CA ILE A 195 7.52 10.72 16.06
C ILE A 195 7.45 9.46 16.89
N VAL A 196 8.56 8.77 17.01
CA VAL A 196 8.73 7.58 17.86
C VAL A 196 9.52 7.97 19.10
N CYS A 197 9.03 7.58 20.27
CA CYS A 197 9.67 7.83 21.55
C CYS A 197 9.33 6.72 22.53
N PRO A 198 10.06 6.58 23.65
CA PRO A 198 9.67 5.68 24.74
C PRO A 198 8.26 5.99 25.25
N THR A 199 7.51 4.97 25.64
CA THR A 199 6.11 5.11 26.08
C THR A 199 5.96 6.11 27.23
N GLU A 200 6.90 6.14 28.16
CA GLU A 200 6.92 7.09 29.29
C GLU A 200 7.07 8.55 28.86
N MET A 201 7.56 8.84 27.66
CA MET A 201 7.69 10.19 27.11
C MET A 201 6.46 10.62 26.28
N ALA A 202 5.59 9.71 25.94
CA ALA A 202 4.45 9.99 25.04
C ALA A 202 3.54 11.12 25.55
N HIS A 203 3.42 11.29 26.87
CA HIS A 203 2.64 12.37 27.50
C HIS A 203 3.14 13.79 27.19
N GLN A 204 4.37 13.93 26.68
CA GLN A 204 4.95 15.23 26.27
C GLN A 204 4.39 15.72 24.93
N PHE A 205 3.72 14.86 24.17
CA PHE A 205 3.13 15.18 22.87
C PHE A 205 1.62 15.40 23.02
N LYS A 206 1.08 16.25 22.15
CA LYS A 206 -0.36 16.60 22.18
C LYS A 206 -1.25 15.52 21.59
N GLN A 207 -0.73 14.75 20.66
CA GLN A 207 -1.46 13.69 19.98
C GLN A 207 -1.70 12.52 20.94
N LYS A 208 -2.81 11.82 20.76
CA LYS A 208 -3.03 10.54 21.43
C LYS A 208 -1.94 9.56 20.96
N PRO A 209 -1.15 8.99 21.87
CA PRO A 209 -0.12 8.05 21.49
C PRO A 209 -0.73 6.74 20.97
N ILE A 210 -0.01 6.12 20.03
CA ILE A 210 -0.26 4.76 19.55
C ILE A 210 0.96 3.94 19.95
N GLU A 211 0.75 2.82 20.59
CA GLU A 211 1.81 1.92 21.01
C GLU A 211 2.18 0.97 19.87
N VAL A 212 3.47 0.86 19.55
CA VAL A 212 4.00 -0.13 18.61
C VAL A 212 4.35 -1.38 19.39
N LEU A 213 3.55 -2.44 19.26
CA LEU A 213 3.73 -3.70 19.98
C LEU A 213 4.82 -4.57 19.36
N GLY A 214 5.00 -4.51 18.04
CA GLY A 214 6.02 -5.28 17.34
C GLY A 214 6.20 -4.82 15.91
N VAL A 215 7.36 -5.14 15.36
CA VAL A 215 7.72 -4.93 13.97
C VAL A 215 8.35 -6.22 13.41
N GLY A 216 8.23 -6.44 12.11
CA GLY A 216 8.80 -7.61 11.46
C GLY A 216 9.00 -7.37 9.98
N THR A 217 10.18 -7.77 9.48
CA THR A 217 10.53 -7.70 8.06
C THR A 217 11.10 -9.02 7.59
N SER A 218 10.89 -9.31 6.32
CA SER A 218 11.46 -10.49 5.68
C SER A 218 11.80 -10.23 4.22
N CYS A 219 12.65 -11.06 3.68
CA CYS A 219 12.96 -11.07 2.25
C CYS A 219 12.82 -12.48 1.70
N LEU A 220 12.54 -12.59 0.41
CA LEU A 220 12.35 -13.84 -0.30
C LEU A 220 13.29 -14.00 -1.47
N GLU A 221 13.38 -15.26 -1.91
CA GLU A 221 13.87 -15.66 -3.21
C GLU A 221 12.88 -15.24 -4.31
N LEU A 222 13.21 -14.19 -5.07
CA LEU A 222 12.33 -13.59 -6.09
C LEU A 222 12.04 -14.49 -7.31
N MET A 223 12.64 -15.67 -7.41
CA MET A 223 12.67 -16.48 -8.63
C MET A 223 11.68 -17.64 -8.66
N ARG A 224 10.78 -17.74 -7.70
CA ARG A 224 9.76 -18.81 -7.67
C ARG A 224 8.37 -18.26 -8.00
N PRO A 225 7.66 -18.87 -8.95
CA PRO A 225 6.23 -18.63 -9.10
C PRO A 225 5.52 -19.24 -7.89
N HIS A 226 4.76 -18.44 -7.14
CA HIS A 226 3.92 -18.89 -6.03
C HIS A 226 2.58 -18.17 -6.02
N ASN A 227 1.59 -18.86 -5.50
CA ASN A 227 0.26 -18.34 -5.20
C ASN A 227 0.17 -17.74 -3.79
N GLU A 228 1.31 -17.60 -3.10
CA GLU A 228 1.40 -17.17 -1.71
C GLU A 228 2.30 -15.94 -1.59
N MET A 229 1.94 -15.07 -0.66
CA MET A 229 2.81 -13.97 -0.23
C MET A 229 3.64 -14.40 0.97
N GLU A 230 4.58 -15.34 0.78
CA GLU A 230 5.42 -15.90 1.85
C GLU A 230 6.17 -14.82 2.64
N ILE A 231 6.59 -13.75 1.98
CA ILE A 231 7.24 -12.60 2.63
C ILE A 231 6.31 -11.96 3.65
N THR A 232 5.03 -11.80 3.32
CA THR A 232 4.02 -11.24 4.23
C THR A 232 3.76 -12.19 5.38
N ARG A 233 3.64 -13.50 5.10
CA ARG A 233 3.48 -14.53 6.14
C ARG A 233 4.63 -14.53 7.13
N GLU A 234 5.87 -14.49 6.63
CA GLU A 234 7.06 -14.51 7.49
C GLU A 234 7.18 -13.26 8.34
N SER A 235 6.92 -12.08 7.78
CA SER A 235 6.89 -10.82 8.55
C SER A 235 5.80 -10.86 9.64
N GLY A 236 4.60 -11.35 9.30
CA GLY A 236 3.50 -11.54 10.27
C GLY A 236 3.87 -12.53 11.37
N ARG A 237 4.48 -13.67 11.04
CA ARG A 237 4.95 -14.66 12.01
C ARG A 237 5.89 -14.05 13.04
N GLN A 238 6.87 -13.23 12.60
CA GLN A 238 7.80 -12.55 13.49
C GLN A 238 7.06 -11.64 14.49
N VAL A 239 6.08 -10.88 14.02
CA VAL A 239 5.29 -9.98 14.88
C VAL A 239 4.45 -10.79 15.87
N TYR A 240 3.76 -11.83 15.44
CA TYR A 240 2.93 -12.67 16.32
C TYR A 240 3.80 -13.37 17.38
N GLU A 241 4.95 -13.90 17.02
CA GLU A 241 5.87 -14.52 17.97
C GLU A 241 6.44 -13.52 18.98
N ALA A 242 6.79 -12.31 18.54
CA ALA A 242 7.35 -11.29 19.41
C ALA A 242 6.32 -10.70 20.38
N THR A 243 5.06 -10.59 19.96
CA THR A 243 3.99 -9.95 20.74
C THR A 243 3.12 -10.94 21.53
N GLY A 244 3.11 -12.20 21.14
CA GLY A 244 2.19 -13.21 21.67
C GLY A 244 0.74 -13.04 21.17
N LEU A 245 0.49 -12.09 20.27
CA LEU A 245 -0.82 -11.91 19.65
C LEU A 245 -1.08 -13.02 18.62
N ARG A 246 -2.34 -13.22 18.32
CA ARG A 246 -2.82 -14.15 17.29
C ARG A 246 -3.61 -13.37 16.23
N PRO A 247 -3.80 -13.92 15.04
CA PRO A 247 -4.58 -13.27 14.00
C PRO A 247 -6.01 -12.87 14.43
N GLU A 248 -6.61 -13.64 15.35
CA GLU A 248 -7.95 -13.37 15.90
C GLU A 248 -7.98 -12.15 16.82
N ASP A 249 -6.84 -11.79 17.41
CA ASP A 249 -6.71 -10.64 18.31
C ASP A 249 -6.57 -9.30 17.56
N ILE A 250 -6.52 -9.33 16.21
CA ILE A 250 -6.39 -8.15 15.35
C ILE A 250 -7.78 -7.65 14.96
N ASP A 251 -8.12 -6.43 15.34
CA ASP A 251 -9.43 -5.83 15.09
C ASP A 251 -9.60 -5.32 13.65
N LEU A 252 -8.55 -4.76 13.06
CA LEU A 252 -8.54 -4.27 11.68
C LEU A 252 -7.18 -4.52 11.00
N LEU A 253 -7.20 -4.62 9.69
CA LEU A 253 -6.02 -4.86 8.89
C LEU A 253 -5.82 -3.74 7.86
N LEU A 254 -4.60 -3.19 7.79
CA LEU A 254 -4.15 -2.31 6.72
C LEU A 254 -3.08 -3.04 5.90
N VAL A 255 -3.33 -3.21 4.61
CA VAL A 255 -2.39 -3.86 3.69
C VAL A 255 -2.23 -3.03 2.42
N ASN A 256 -1.12 -3.21 1.76
CA ASN A 256 -0.87 -2.55 0.48
C ASN A 256 -1.67 -3.23 -0.64
N ASP A 257 -2.78 -2.61 -1.01
CA ASP A 257 -3.66 -3.00 -2.10
C ASP A 257 -3.42 -2.17 -3.37
N PHE A 258 -2.14 -2.01 -3.76
CA PHE A 258 -1.83 -1.33 -5.03
C PHE A 258 -2.52 -2.02 -6.22
N VAL A 259 -2.84 -3.29 -6.07
CA VAL A 259 -3.84 -4.06 -6.84
C VAL A 259 -4.66 -4.90 -5.84
N LEU A 260 -5.95 -5.11 -6.15
CA LEU A 260 -6.86 -5.77 -5.20
C LEU A 260 -6.50 -7.23 -4.90
N SER A 261 -5.90 -7.94 -5.86
CA SER A 261 -5.41 -9.31 -5.61
C SER A 261 -4.43 -9.38 -4.44
N SER A 262 -3.55 -8.39 -4.30
CA SER A 262 -2.59 -8.36 -3.19
C SER A 262 -3.25 -8.20 -1.82
N GLN A 263 -4.38 -7.49 -1.73
CA GLN A 263 -5.14 -7.35 -0.48
C GLN A 263 -5.66 -8.71 0.02
N LEU A 264 -6.29 -9.48 -0.87
CA LEU A 264 -6.86 -10.77 -0.52
C LEU A 264 -5.77 -11.75 -0.06
N LEU A 265 -4.72 -11.88 -0.86
CA LEU A 265 -3.61 -12.79 -0.59
C LEU A 265 -2.88 -12.41 0.70
N ALA A 266 -2.55 -11.14 0.90
CA ALA A 266 -1.88 -10.70 2.13
C ALA A 266 -2.73 -10.94 3.38
N ALA A 267 -4.03 -10.70 3.32
CA ALA A 267 -4.92 -10.94 4.45
C ALA A 267 -5.01 -12.42 4.85
N GLU A 268 -4.98 -13.33 3.87
CA GLU A 268 -4.93 -14.77 4.11
C GLU A 268 -3.56 -15.23 4.64
N GLU A 269 -2.45 -14.68 4.10
CA GLU A 269 -1.11 -15.02 4.56
C GLU A 269 -0.81 -14.55 5.99
N LEU A 270 -1.43 -13.45 6.41
CA LEU A 270 -1.37 -12.98 7.81
C LEU A 270 -2.31 -13.77 8.74
N GLY A 271 -3.10 -14.73 8.21
CA GLY A 271 -4.10 -15.47 8.99
C GLY A 271 -5.31 -14.62 9.40
N TYR A 272 -5.39 -13.36 8.92
CA TYR A 272 -6.51 -12.47 9.22
C TYR A 272 -7.81 -12.95 8.56
N LEU A 273 -7.70 -13.53 7.38
CA LEU A 273 -8.76 -14.29 6.71
C LEU A 273 -8.38 -15.78 6.64
N PRO A 274 -9.38 -16.69 6.65
CA PRO A 274 -9.11 -18.11 6.46
C PRO A 274 -8.50 -18.38 5.08
N LYS A 275 -7.41 -19.16 5.06
CA LYS A 275 -6.70 -19.49 3.82
C LYS A 275 -7.62 -20.19 2.81
N GLY A 276 -7.68 -19.64 1.58
CA GLY A 276 -8.53 -20.14 0.49
C GLY A 276 -10.03 -19.87 0.64
N GLU A 277 -10.45 -19.20 1.70
CA GLU A 277 -11.85 -18.84 1.95
C GLU A 277 -12.10 -17.34 2.10
N GLY A 278 -11.03 -16.52 2.09
CA GLY A 278 -11.13 -15.08 2.25
C GLY A 278 -12.04 -14.42 1.22
N TRP A 279 -12.06 -14.96 0.00
CA TRP A 279 -12.94 -14.49 -1.06
C TRP A 279 -14.44 -14.58 -0.70
N LYS A 280 -14.86 -15.60 0.10
CA LYS A 280 -16.24 -15.74 0.60
C LYS A 280 -16.55 -14.61 1.58
N TRP A 281 -15.62 -14.32 2.51
CA TRP A 281 -15.79 -13.26 3.50
C TRP A 281 -15.87 -11.87 2.84
N VAL A 282 -15.17 -11.68 1.71
CA VAL A 282 -15.33 -10.47 0.88
C VAL A 282 -16.76 -10.37 0.37
N LEU A 283 -17.28 -11.43 -0.26
CA LEU A 283 -18.66 -11.44 -0.83
C LEU A 283 -19.74 -11.33 0.25
N GLU A 284 -19.50 -11.81 1.46
CA GLU A 284 -20.37 -11.66 2.62
C GLU A 284 -20.33 -10.27 3.24
N GLY A 285 -19.46 -9.35 2.76
CA GLY A 285 -19.31 -7.99 3.26
C GLY A 285 -18.53 -7.89 4.58
N ARG A 286 -17.99 -8.96 5.10
CA ARG A 286 -17.28 -9.02 6.38
C ARG A 286 -16.00 -8.17 6.40
N THR A 287 -15.37 -8.01 5.23
CA THR A 287 -14.13 -7.23 5.07
C THR A 287 -14.36 -5.74 4.79
N ALA A 288 -15.61 -5.31 4.64
CA ALA A 288 -15.96 -3.90 4.49
C ALA A 288 -15.64 -3.11 5.78
N PHE A 289 -15.54 -1.78 5.67
CA PHE A 289 -15.21 -0.93 6.83
C PHE A 289 -16.21 -1.03 8.00
N ASP A 290 -17.43 -1.46 7.70
CA ASP A 290 -18.54 -1.70 8.63
C ASP A 290 -18.78 -3.19 8.93
N GLY A 291 -17.91 -4.08 8.44
CA GLY A 291 -17.92 -5.51 8.71
C GLY A 291 -17.20 -5.90 10.02
N ASP A 292 -17.21 -7.19 10.33
CA ASP A 292 -16.57 -7.74 11.54
C ASP A 292 -15.06 -8.00 11.38
N ARG A 293 -14.55 -7.98 10.14
CA ARG A 293 -13.11 -8.14 9.83
C ARG A 293 -12.65 -7.09 8.80
N PRO A 294 -12.68 -5.79 9.18
CA PRO A 294 -12.43 -4.71 8.24
C PRO A 294 -11.00 -4.71 7.70
N ILE A 295 -10.88 -4.55 6.37
CA ILE A 295 -9.60 -4.39 5.68
C ILE A 295 -9.59 -3.03 4.99
N ASN A 296 -8.50 -2.28 5.16
CA ASN A 296 -8.33 -0.97 4.55
C ASN A 296 -9.53 -0.02 4.76
N PRO A 297 -10.01 0.21 5.99
CA PRO A 297 -11.22 1.00 6.27
C PRO A 297 -11.07 2.49 5.94
N HIS A 298 -9.91 2.93 5.48
CA HIS A 298 -9.63 4.28 4.99
C HIS A 298 -9.82 4.44 3.46
N GLY A 299 -10.14 3.34 2.75
CA GLY A 299 -10.37 3.30 1.32
C GLY A 299 -9.35 2.55 0.49
N GLY A 300 -8.26 2.09 1.12
CA GLY A 300 -7.17 1.38 0.45
C GLY A 300 -6.45 2.22 -0.60
N ARG A 301 -5.38 1.69 -1.17
CA ARG A 301 -4.61 2.38 -2.22
C ARG A 301 -5.44 2.64 -3.46
N THR A 302 -6.38 1.76 -3.76
CA THR A 302 -7.23 1.86 -4.97
C THR A 302 -8.18 3.06 -4.95
N SER A 303 -8.54 3.59 -3.78
CA SER A 303 -9.40 4.77 -3.66
C SER A 303 -8.78 5.92 -2.86
N TYR A 304 -7.96 5.61 -1.83
CA TYR A 304 -7.21 6.61 -1.09
C TYR A 304 -6.13 7.27 -1.96
N GLY A 305 -5.47 6.48 -2.81
CA GLY A 305 -4.35 6.86 -3.65
C GLY A 305 -3.04 6.22 -3.16
N HIS A 306 -2.10 6.03 -4.07
CA HIS A 306 -0.84 5.36 -3.78
C HIS A 306 0.35 6.29 -3.98
N ALA A 307 0.86 6.85 -2.89
CA ALA A 307 2.10 7.61 -2.82
C ALA A 307 3.26 6.70 -2.37
N TYR A 308 3.33 5.50 -2.93
CA TYR A 308 4.36 4.48 -2.69
C TYR A 308 4.76 4.37 -1.21
N GLY A 309 6.03 4.63 -0.87
CA GLY A 309 6.51 4.54 0.50
C GLY A 309 5.81 5.47 1.49
N ALA A 310 5.38 6.66 1.06
CA ALA A 310 4.63 7.58 1.91
C ALA A 310 3.27 7.03 2.32
N SER A 311 2.67 6.17 1.49
CA SER A 311 1.40 5.51 1.83
C SER A 311 1.52 4.60 3.04
N GLY A 312 2.61 3.81 3.14
CA GLY A 312 2.84 2.97 4.32
C GLY A 312 3.00 3.77 5.61
N MET A 313 3.66 4.92 5.55
CA MET A 313 3.77 5.82 6.71
C MET A 313 2.43 6.48 7.06
N ALA A 314 1.55 6.71 6.07
CA ALA A 314 0.24 7.32 6.29
C ALA A 314 -0.79 6.33 6.88
N ASP A 315 -0.52 5.04 6.86
CA ASP A 315 -1.36 4.00 7.49
C ASP A 315 -1.18 3.96 9.01
N ILE A 316 -0.04 4.46 9.50
CA ILE A 316 0.34 4.49 10.91
C ILE A 316 -0.25 5.73 11.59
#